data_91ae6bcfaaafea6323de3937d28532c8
#
_entry.id   91ae6bcfaaafea6323de3937d28532c8
#
_cell.length_a   1.000
_cell.length_b   1.000
_cell.length_c   1.000
_cell.angle_alpha   90.00
_cell.angle_beta   90.00
_cell.angle_gamma   90.00
#
_symmetry.space_group_name_H-M   'P 1'
#
loop_
_entity.id
_entity.type
_entity.pdbx_description
1 polymer ?
#
loop_
_entity_poly.entity_id
_entity_poly.type
_entity_poly.pdbx_seq_one_letter_code
_entity_poly.pdbx_strand_id
1 'polypeptide(L)' 'MTAEEFNALYPVGTPVVAYPSVRPEHPAADAACKRLDTVTRTPAWTLGHGAPVVSVEGYTGGICLTHIDVITEVAS' A
#
# COMPACT_ATOMS: atom_id res chain seq x y z
N MET A 1 -8.95 -3.77 6.52
CA MET A 1 -7.87 -4.70 6.89
C MET A 1 -6.97 -4.05 7.92
N THR A 2 -6.60 -4.77 8.94
CA THR A 2 -5.68 -4.24 9.94
C THR A 2 -4.24 -4.52 9.53
N ALA A 3 -3.31 -3.84 10.20
CA ALA A 3 -1.90 -4.08 9.94
C ALA A 3 -1.54 -5.54 10.22
N GLU A 4 -2.11 -6.12 11.28
CA GLU A 4 -1.84 -7.51 11.60
C GLU A 4 -2.36 -8.45 10.53
N GLU A 5 -3.54 -8.20 10.02
CA GLU A 5 -4.11 -9.02 8.95
C GLU A 5 -3.25 -8.93 7.70
N PHE A 6 -2.81 -7.73 7.37
CA PHE A 6 -1.96 -7.53 6.21
C PHE A 6 -0.67 -8.34 6.35
N ASN A 7 -0.04 -8.24 7.52
CA ASN A 7 1.24 -8.94 7.74
C ASN A 7 1.07 -10.46 7.73
N ALA A 8 -0.08 -10.95 8.15
CA ALA A 8 -0.33 -12.38 8.14
C ALA A 8 -0.49 -12.92 6.73
N LEU A 9 -0.98 -12.08 5.82
CA LEU A 9 -1.25 -12.51 4.45
C LEU A 9 -0.10 -12.19 3.50
N TYR A 10 0.62 -11.09 3.76
CA TYR A 10 1.59 -10.58 2.79
C TYR A 10 2.92 -10.29 3.46
N PRO A 11 3.95 -11.10 3.21
CA PRO A 11 5.27 -10.86 3.79
C PRO A 11 5.92 -9.64 3.16
N VAL A 12 6.97 -9.13 3.81
CA VAL A 12 7.78 -8.06 3.24
C VAL A 12 8.32 -8.51 1.89
N GLY A 13 8.24 -7.62 0.92
CA GLY A 13 8.63 -7.95 -0.45
C GLY A 13 7.47 -8.31 -1.34
N THR A 14 6.24 -8.25 -0.83
CA THR A 14 5.06 -8.54 -1.63
C THR A 14 4.87 -7.46 -2.69
N PRO A 15 4.66 -7.83 -3.95
CA PRO A 15 4.40 -6.84 -5.00
C PRO A 15 3.07 -6.13 -4.76
N VAL A 16 3.10 -4.82 -4.87
CA VAL A 16 1.91 -4.01 -4.65
C VAL A 16 1.90 -2.83 -5.61
N VAL A 17 0.72 -2.26 -5.79
CA VAL A 17 0.57 -0.95 -6.43
C VAL A 17 0.15 0.01 -5.34
N ALA A 18 0.90 1.08 -5.17
CA ALA A 18 0.65 2.06 -4.13
C ALA A 18 0.20 3.39 -4.74
N TYR A 19 -0.75 4.02 -4.08
CA TYR A 19 -1.25 5.33 -4.50
C TYR A 19 -1.02 6.31 -3.36
N PRO A 20 0.15 6.95 -3.31
CA PRO A 20 0.48 7.82 -2.17
C PRO A 20 -0.45 9.01 -1.99
N SER A 21 -1.06 9.49 -3.08
CA SER A 21 -1.97 10.63 -3.00
C SER A 21 -3.40 10.18 -2.92
N VAL A 22 -4.00 9.85 -4.06
CA VAL A 22 -5.39 9.41 -4.14
C VAL A 22 -5.45 8.18 -5.01
N ARG A 23 -6.48 7.39 -4.79
CA ARG A 23 -6.71 6.22 -5.64
C ARG A 23 -7.31 6.66 -6.96
N PRO A 24 -7.12 5.87 -8.02
CA PRO A 24 -7.62 6.26 -9.35
C PRO A 24 -9.13 6.46 -9.40
N GLU A 25 -9.87 5.73 -8.59
CA GLU A 25 -11.32 5.82 -8.59
C GLU A 25 -11.85 6.98 -7.76
N HIS A 26 -10.98 7.70 -7.05
CA HIS A 26 -11.39 8.83 -6.25
C HIS A 26 -11.82 9.98 -7.17
N PRO A 27 -12.90 10.72 -6.83
CA PRO A 27 -13.36 11.81 -7.69
C PRO A 27 -12.31 12.88 -7.95
N ALA A 28 -11.37 13.05 -7.03
CA ALA A 28 -10.30 14.03 -7.22
C ALA A 28 -9.09 13.44 -7.95
N ALA A 29 -9.15 12.20 -8.34
CA ALA A 29 -8.03 11.58 -9.02
C ALA A 29 -7.98 12.10 -10.46
N ASP A 30 -6.87 12.68 -10.80
CA ASP A 30 -6.65 13.19 -12.14
C ASP A 30 -5.15 13.22 -12.34
N ALA A 31 -4.62 14.30 -12.79
CA ALA A 31 -3.18 14.40 -12.97
C ALA A 31 -2.40 14.21 -11.67
N ALA A 32 -3.05 14.42 -10.54
CA ALA A 32 -2.37 14.26 -9.24
C ALA A 32 -2.31 12.82 -8.78
N CYS A 33 -3.04 11.93 -9.42
CA CYS A 33 -3.03 10.53 -9.04
C CYS A 33 -1.69 9.92 -9.42
N LYS A 34 -0.98 9.40 -8.43
CA LYS A 34 0.31 8.78 -8.65
C LYS A 34 0.20 7.30 -8.38
N ARG A 35 0.84 6.53 -9.22
CA ARG A 35 0.84 5.09 -9.09
C ARG A 35 2.28 4.60 -8.99
N LEU A 36 2.55 3.80 -7.97
CA LEU A 36 3.85 3.18 -7.79
C LEU A 36 3.71 1.68 -7.88
N ASP A 37 4.34 1.07 -8.88
CA ASP A 37 4.44 -0.38 -8.95
C ASP A 37 5.68 -0.77 -8.21
N THR A 38 5.52 -1.37 -7.04
CA THR A 38 6.64 -1.58 -6.15
C THR A 38 6.39 -2.82 -5.29
N VAL A 39 7.19 -2.97 -4.24
CA VAL A 39 7.03 -4.06 -3.28
C VAL A 39 7.06 -3.46 -1.88
N THR A 40 6.46 -4.16 -0.93
CA THR A 40 6.50 -3.70 0.46
C THR A 40 7.92 -3.79 0.97
N ARG A 41 8.31 -2.77 1.74
CA ARG A 41 9.65 -2.68 2.30
C ARG A 41 9.70 -3.04 3.77
N THR A 42 8.60 -2.83 4.49
CA THR A 42 8.52 -3.13 5.91
C THR A 42 7.21 -3.84 6.19
N PRO A 43 7.07 -4.47 7.37
CA PRO A 43 5.75 -4.91 7.80
C PRO A 43 4.83 -3.70 7.95
N ALA A 44 3.55 -3.94 7.83
CA ALA A 44 2.56 -2.88 8.09
C ALA A 44 2.51 -2.59 9.58
N TRP A 45 2.16 -1.36 9.93
CA TRP A 45 2.01 -0.98 11.33
C TRP A 45 0.85 -0.01 11.44
N THR A 46 0.42 0.22 12.68
CA THR A 46 -0.71 1.10 12.94
C THR A 46 -0.19 2.41 13.50
N LEU A 47 -0.61 3.52 12.90
CA LEU A 47 -0.25 4.83 13.41
C LEU A 47 -0.99 5.11 14.71
N GLY A 48 -0.55 6.15 15.42
CA GLY A 48 -1.11 6.47 16.73
C GLY A 48 -2.61 6.73 16.70
N HIS A 49 -3.14 7.21 15.57
CA HIS A 49 -4.58 7.45 15.46
C HIS A 49 -5.33 6.24 14.88
N GLY A 50 -4.65 5.10 14.73
CA GLY A 50 -5.33 3.87 14.34
C GLY A 50 -5.30 3.50 12.89
N ALA A 51 -4.73 4.32 12.04
CA ALA A 51 -4.68 4.01 10.61
C ALA A 51 -3.56 3.02 10.29
N PRO A 52 -3.85 1.91 9.63
CA PRO A 52 -2.80 0.97 9.24
C PRO A 52 -2.07 1.47 7.99
N VAL A 53 -0.76 1.38 8.01
CA VAL A 53 0.08 1.83 6.90
C VAL A 53 1.20 0.83 6.66
N VAL A 54 1.84 0.94 5.50
CA VAL A 54 3.00 0.13 5.17
C VAL A 54 3.94 0.95 4.31
N SER A 55 5.24 0.71 4.45
CA SER A 55 6.23 1.36 3.59
C SER A 55 6.51 0.50 2.37
N VAL A 56 6.80 1.16 1.27
CA VAL A 56 7.15 0.47 0.03
C VAL A 56 8.47 1.01 -0.50
N GLU A 57 9.09 0.25 -1.39
CA GLU A 57 10.33 0.68 -2.01
C GLU A 57 10.08 1.90 -2.88
N GLY A 58 10.99 2.84 -2.83
CA GLY A 58 10.90 4.03 -3.66
C GLY A 58 10.05 5.15 -3.09
N TYR A 59 9.49 4.98 -1.90
CA TYR A 59 8.69 6.01 -1.28
C TYR A 59 9.02 6.10 0.20
N THR A 60 9.26 7.30 0.68
CA THR A 60 9.60 7.52 2.08
C THR A 60 8.31 7.73 2.88
N GLY A 61 8.16 6.97 3.95
CA GLY A 61 6.99 7.10 4.82
C GLY A 61 5.98 6.00 4.58
N GLY A 62 4.95 5.96 5.42
CA GLY A 62 3.91 4.95 5.33
C GLY A 62 2.80 5.36 4.40
N ILE A 63 2.23 4.40 3.73
CA ILE A 63 1.08 4.62 2.85
C ILE A 63 -0.08 3.83 3.44
N CYS A 64 -1.25 4.47 3.56
CA CYS A 64 -2.42 3.81 4.12
C CYS A 64 -2.73 2.53 3.34
N LEU A 65 -3.08 1.48 4.06
CA LEU A 65 -3.39 0.20 3.42
C LEU A 65 -4.56 0.33 2.44
N THR A 66 -5.45 1.29 2.67
CA THR A 66 -6.56 1.53 1.74
C THR A 66 -6.06 2.07 0.39
N HIS A 67 -4.82 2.53 0.34
CA HIS A 67 -4.22 3.03 -0.89
C HIS A 67 -3.21 2.04 -1.46
N ILE A 68 -3.27 0.80 -1.03
CA ILE A 68 -2.37 -0.26 -1.48
C ILE A 68 -3.21 -1.36 -2.12
N ASP A 69 -2.88 -1.72 -3.34
CA ASP A 69 -3.47 -2.89 -4.00
C ASP A 69 -2.41 -3.95 -4.13
N VAL A 70 -2.61 -5.07 -3.46
CA VAL A 70 -1.68 -6.18 -3.54
C VAL A 70 -1.84 -6.83 -4.91
N ILE A 71 -0.71 -7.06 -5.58
CA ILE A 71 -0.73 -7.75 -6.85
C ILE A 71 -0.71 -9.23 -6.55
N THR A 72 -1.87 -9.84 -6.61
CA THR A 72 -1.96 -11.27 -6.37
C THR A 72 -1.68 -11.94 -7.69
N GLU A 73 -0.45 -12.09 -7.98
CA GLU A 73 -0.06 -12.67 -9.22
C GLU A 73 -0.42 -14.12 -9.21
N VAL A 74 -1.26 -14.47 -10.08
CA VAL A 74 -1.62 -15.81 -10.18
C VAL A 74 -0.64 -16.45 -11.00
N ALA A 75 0.37 -16.72 -10.56
CA ALA A 75 1.32 -17.52 -11.18
C ALA A 75 0.97 -17.97 -12.52
N SER A 76 0.77 -17.33 -13.26
CA SER A 76 0.50 -17.83 -14.50
C SER A 76 1.57 -18.60 -15.14
#